data_3eb4558d0523b8b175900b17bf73fdb3
#
_entry.id   3eb4558d0523b8b175900b17bf73fdb3
#
_cell.length_a   1.000
_cell.length_b   1.000
_cell.length_c   1.000
_cell.angle_alpha   90.00
_cell.angle_beta   90.00
_cell.angle_gamma   90.00
#
_symmetry.space_group_name_H-M   'P 1'
#
loop_
_entity.id
_entity.type
_entity.pdbx_description
1 polymer ?
#
loop_
_entity_poly.entity_id
_entity_poly.type
_entity_poly.pdbx_seq_one_letter_code
_entity_poly.pdbx_strand_id
1 'polypeptide(L)'
;MALDGLSNQTFQEIDVAVVGPAGDQGRQVTEDRGFRYIDDRGSRNRADACNVAIEETESELVFFTDDDVIVPQDWVEKLERWFQRPEVSGVGGPNFAPVDESNIWQKSIDVAFCNKFLTAGTNYGRMSEGTLEEVEQLPGVNSAYRREVLEEVGGFDRGAIGAEDVMLDHRIRLLGHRLWSDGSATMWHRRRGVSRVRKQIRNYGLVRTLAGKRYPRLWGWSHGLVSAFPVLVCFSLATFIWGCLNGGLAWPSFWDISTETVP
;
A
#
# COMPACT_ATOMS: atom_id res chain seq x y z
N MET A 1 -18.13 -3.36 8.63
CA MET A 1 -16.76 -3.27 9.22
C MET A 1 -16.24 -1.84 9.11
N ALA A 2 -15.85 -1.34 7.93
CA ALA A 2 -15.34 0.04 7.83
C ALA A 2 -16.34 1.08 8.33
N LEU A 3 -17.57 1.04 7.84
CA LEU A 3 -18.64 1.96 8.26
C LEU A 3 -18.96 1.89 9.75
N ASP A 4 -18.86 0.72 10.39
CA ASP A 4 -19.09 0.60 11.84
C ASP A 4 -17.99 1.31 12.64
N GLY A 5 -16.73 1.23 12.19
CA GLY A 5 -15.63 1.99 12.77
C GLY A 5 -15.78 3.49 12.56
N LEU A 6 -16.24 3.91 11.37
CA LEU A 6 -16.49 5.32 11.07
C LEU A 6 -17.67 5.90 11.86
N SER A 7 -18.72 5.10 12.11
CA SER A 7 -19.85 5.54 12.96
C SER A 7 -19.46 5.77 14.43
N ASN A 8 -18.36 5.20 14.88
CA ASN A 8 -17.92 5.23 16.27
C ASN A 8 -16.64 6.07 16.48
N GLN A 9 -16.34 7.01 15.57
CA GLN A 9 -15.16 7.86 15.74
C GLN A 9 -15.27 8.76 16.96
N THR A 10 -14.14 8.93 17.67
CA THR A 10 -14.05 9.88 18.81
C THR A 10 -14.13 11.33 18.34
N PHE A 11 -13.61 11.62 17.16
CA PHE A 11 -13.75 12.92 16.50
C PHE A 11 -15.12 13.01 15.83
N GLN A 12 -15.95 13.99 16.23
CA GLN A 12 -17.36 14.04 15.86
C GLN A 12 -17.65 14.85 14.58
N GLU A 13 -16.79 15.78 14.20
CA GLU A 13 -17.00 16.65 13.03
C GLU A 13 -16.50 15.99 11.74
N ILE A 14 -17.10 14.84 11.39
CA ILE A 14 -16.75 14.10 10.17
C ILE A 14 -17.94 14.03 9.20
N ASP A 15 -17.67 14.23 7.91
CA ASP A 15 -18.57 13.92 6.82
C ASP A 15 -18.08 12.62 6.13
N VAL A 16 -18.84 11.55 6.26
CA VAL A 16 -18.49 10.25 5.65
C VAL A 16 -19.24 10.09 4.34
N ALA A 17 -18.47 9.96 3.26
CA ALA A 17 -18.98 9.71 1.93
C ALA A 17 -18.46 8.38 1.38
N VAL A 18 -19.34 7.51 0.93
CA VAL A 18 -19.02 6.30 0.19
C VAL A 18 -19.24 6.54 -1.29
N VAL A 19 -18.22 6.30 -2.10
CA VAL A 19 -18.30 6.47 -3.55
C VAL A 19 -18.35 5.10 -4.23
N GLY A 20 -19.35 4.89 -5.04
CA GLY A 20 -19.51 3.62 -5.76
C GLY A 20 -20.53 3.69 -6.90
N PRO A 21 -20.70 2.60 -7.67
CA PRO A 21 -21.57 2.58 -8.84
C PRO A 21 -23.04 2.85 -8.53
N ALA A 22 -23.73 3.49 -9.45
CA ALA A 22 -25.17 3.63 -9.38
C ALA A 22 -25.83 2.25 -9.26
N GLY A 23 -26.70 2.06 -8.26
CA GLY A 23 -27.41 0.79 -8.02
C GLY A 23 -26.61 -0.28 -7.27
N ASP A 24 -25.44 0.05 -6.73
CA ASP A 24 -24.71 -0.83 -5.82
C ASP A 24 -25.50 -1.08 -4.52
N GLN A 25 -25.46 -2.32 -4.02
CA GLN A 25 -26.12 -2.69 -2.75
C GLN A 25 -25.49 -1.96 -1.54
N GLY A 26 -24.26 -1.51 -1.65
CA GLY A 26 -23.57 -0.71 -0.65
C GLY A 26 -24.23 0.62 -0.37
N ARG A 27 -25.03 1.17 -1.34
CA ARG A 27 -25.81 2.40 -1.15
C ARG A 27 -26.73 2.30 0.07
N GLN A 28 -27.60 1.29 0.09
CA GLN A 28 -28.56 1.10 1.18
C GLN A 28 -27.84 0.94 2.53
N VAL A 29 -26.77 0.15 2.55
CA VAL A 29 -25.97 -0.08 3.76
C VAL A 29 -25.32 1.21 4.28
N THR A 30 -24.93 2.11 3.39
CA THR A 30 -24.35 3.42 3.71
C THR A 30 -25.41 4.36 4.27
N GLU A 31 -26.53 4.50 3.56
CA GLU A 31 -27.65 5.38 3.93
C GLU A 31 -28.33 4.96 5.25
N ASP A 32 -28.45 3.65 5.51
CA ASP A 32 -28.98 3.10 6.78
C ASP A 32 -28.12 3.51 8.01
N ARG A 33 -26.85 3.88 7.79
CA ARG A 33 -25.94 4.39 8.84
C ARG A 33 -25.90 5.90 8.91
N GLY A 34 -26.72 6.59 8.12
CA GLY A 34 -26.77 8.05 8.06
C GLY A 34 -25.60 8.66 7.28
N PHE A 35 -24.86 7.88 6.51
CA PHE A 35 -23.75 8.36 5.69
C PHE A 35 -24.20 8.67 4.28
N ARG A 36 -23.44 9.49 3.58
CA ARG A 36 -23.72 9.91 2.22
C ARG A 36 -23.16 8.91 1.21
N TYR A 37 -23.99 8.50 0.24
CA TYR A 37 -23.54 7.72 -0.90
C TYR A 37 -23.45 8.60 -2.15
N ILE A 38 -22.29 8.61 -2.79
CA ILE A 38 -22.01 9.37 -4.00
C ILE A 38 -21.88 8.41 -5.17
N ASP A 39 -22.58 8.70 -6.28
CA ASP A 39 -22.42 7.96 -7.53
C ASP A 39 -21.03 8.22 -8.11
N ASP A 40 -20.32 7.16 -8.45
CA ASP A 40 -18.97 7.24 -9.00
C ASP A 40 -18.91 7.72 -10.46
N ARG A 41 -20.06 8.10 -11.03
CA ARG A 41 -20.23 8.59 -12.42
C ARG A 41 -19.65 7.63 -13.46
N GLY A 42 -19.69 6.31 -13.18
CA GLY A 42 -19.14 5.28 -14.04
C GLY A 42 -17.62 5.19 -13.99
N SER A 43 -17.02 5.57 -12.87
CA SER A 43 -15.59 5.41 -12.63
C SER A 43 -15.14 3.97 -12.89
N ARG A 44 -13.98 3.84 -13.57
CA ARG A 44 -13.44 2.52 -13.92
C ARG A 44 -12.33 2.05 -12.99
N ASN A 45 -11.91 2.91 -12.10
CA ASN A 45 -10.80 2.66 -11.18
C ASN A 45 -10.94 3.52 -9.92
N ARG A 46 -10.15 3.20 -8.90
CA ARG A 46 -10.16 3.89 -7.61
C ARG A 46 -9.76 5.36 -7.71
N ALA A 47 -8.81 5.71 -8.60
CA ALA A 47 -8.37 7.09 -8.78
C ALA A 47 -9.50 8.02 -9.24
N ASP A 48 -10.31 7.57 -10.20
CA ASP A 48 -11.45 8.34 -10.69
C ASP A 48 -12.52 8.48 -9.61
N ALA A 49 -12.83 7.41 -8.85
CA ALA A 49 -13.77 7.45 -7.74
C ALA A 49 -13.29 8.40 -6.61
N CYS A 50 -12.00 8.38 -6.26
CA CYS A 50 -11.43 9.32 -5.30
C CYS A 50 -11.53 10.78 -5.78
N ASN A 51 -11.35 11.04 -7.08
CA ASN A 51 -11.54 12.37 -7.63
C ASN A 51 -13.00 12.83 -7.54
N VAL A 52 -13.96 11.94 -7.78
CA VAL A 52 -15.39 12.24 -7.57
C VAL A 52 -15.63 12.59 -6.09
N ALA A 53 -15.03 11.85 -5.14
CA ALA A 53 -15.14 12.18 -3.72
C ALA A 53 -14.59 13.58 -3.39
N ILE A 54 -13.44 13.95 -3.95
CA ILE A 54 -12.85 15.29 -3.76
C ILE A 54 -13.76 16.38 -4.33
N GLU A 55 -14.33 16.17 -5.51
CA GLU A 55 -15.22 17.11 -6.19
C GLU A 55 -16.56 17.31 -5.48
N GLU A 56 -17.09 16.25 -4.85
CA GLU A 56 -18.43 16.25 -4.19
C GLU A 56 -18.40 16.58 -2.69
N THR A 57 -17.22 16.88 -2.14
CA THR A 57 -17.04 17.21 -0.73
C THR A 57 -16.32 18.55 -0.57
N GLU A 58 -16.45 19.21 0.60
CA GLU A 58 -15.90 20.56 0.83
C GLU A 58 -15.00 20.64 2.09
N SER A 59 -14.82 19.53 2.83
CA SER A 59 -14.01 19.49 4.05
C SER A 59 -12.57 19.92 3.78
N GLU A 60 -11.96 20.66 4.71
CA GLU A 60 -10.56 21.13 4.61
C GLU A 60 -9.54 19.99 4.57
N LEU A 61 -9.88 18.88 5.24
CA LEU A 61 -9.08 17.66 5.27
C LEU A 61 -9.86 16.54 4.61
N VAL A 62 -9.18 15.74 3.79
CA VAL A 62 -9.77 14.59 3.08
C VAL A 62 -9.05 13.32 3.50
N PHE A 63 -9.81 12.39 4.06
CA PHE A 63 -9.33 11.09 4.54
C PHE A 63 -9.76 10.00 3.55
N PHE A 64 -8.83 9.12 3.20
CA PHE A 64 -9.11 7.99 2.31
C PHE A 64 -8.96 6.67 3.04
N THR A 65 -9.95 5.80 2.84
CA THR A 65 -9.92 4.43 3.33
C THR A 65 -10.66 3.51 2.38
N ASP A 66 -10.57 2.19 2.61
CA ASP A 66 -11.26 1.17 1.81
C ASP A 66 -12.42 0.55 2.64
N ASP A 67 -13.33 -0.17 2.00
CA ASP A 67 -14.51 -0.78 2.62
C ASP A 67 -14.21 -2.08 3.38
N ASP A 68 -13.08 -2.73 3.08
CA ASP A 68 -12.65 -4.01 3.63
C ASP A 68 -11.64 -3.91 4.79
N VAL A 69 -11.63 -2.76 5.47
CA VAL A 69 -10.77 -2.46 6.62
C VAL A 69 -11.53 -2.44 7.95
N ILE A 70 -10.79 -2.57 9.04
CA ILE A 70 -11.24 -2.28 10.40
C ILE A 70 -10.65 -0.93 10.80
N VAL A 71 -11.52 0.07 10.94
CA VAL A 71 -11.15 1.44 11.30
C VAL A 71 -11.21 1.60 12.81
N PRO A 72 -10.11 1.98 13.50
CA PRO A 72 -10.13 2.31 14.92
C PRO A 72 -11.01 3.52 15.23
N GLN A 73 -11.56 3.59 16.44
CA GLN A 73 -12.43 4.69 16.86
C GLN A 73 -11.70 6.04 16.96
N ASP A 74 -10.40 6.02 17.15
CA ASP A 74 -9.53 7.19 17.32
C ASP A 74 -8.70 7.51 16.06
N TRP A 75 -9.04 6.91 14.92
CA TRP A 75 -8.28 7.04 13.68
C TRP A 75 -8.25 8.47 13.14
N VAL A 76 -9.42 9.13 13.04
CA VAL A 76 -9.49 10.51 12.55
C VAL A 76 -8.77 11.45 13.50
N GLU A 77 -9.00 11.35 14.81
CA GLU A 77 -8.35 12.17 15.84
C GLU A 77 -6.82 12.05 15.80
N LYS A 78 -6.31 10.82 15.64
CA LYS A 78 -4.86 10.57 15.54
C LYS A 78 -4.20 11.21 14.33
N LEU A 79 -4.87 11.24 13.19
CA LEU A 79 -4.33 11.86 11.98
C LEU A 79 -4.57 13.37 11.94
N GLU A 80 -5.79 13.82 12.33
CA GLU A 80 -6.18 15.22 12.29
C GLU A 80 -5.24 16.13 13.08
N ARG A 81 -4.86 15.74 14.30
CA ARG A 81 -3.98 16.51 15.18
C ARG A 81 -2.67 16.98 14.53
N TRP A 82 -2.19 16.26 13.53
CA TRP A 82 -0.95 16.59 12.84
C TRP A 82 -1.09 17.75 11.87
N PHE A 83 -2.30 18.02 11.37
CA PHE A 83 -2.56 19.13 10.46
C PHE A 83 -2.55 20.49 11.15
N GLN A 84 -2.43 20.56 12.47
CA GLN A 84 -2.08 21.78 13.17
C GLN A 84 -0.67 22.29 12.84
N ARG A 85 0.17 21.45 12.24
CA ARG A 85 1.51 21.78 11.74
C ARG A 85 1.42 22.17 10.27
N PRO A 86 1.83 23.40 9.89
CA PRO A 86 1.73 23.86 8.51
C PRO A 86 2.55 23.02 7.51
N GLU A 87 3.64 22.39 7.98
CA GLU A 87 4.50 21.55 7.16
C GLU A 87 3.89 20.19 6.82
N VAL A 88 2.80 19.80 7.47
CA VAL A 88 2.11 18.52 7.21
C VAL A 88 1.08 18.73 6.10
N SER A 89 1.40 18.26 4.90
CA SER A 89 0.52 18.30 3.74
C SER A 89 -0.32 17.04 3.59
N GLY A 90 0.21 15.92 4.08
CA GLY A 90 -0.50 14.65 4.19
C GLY A 90 0.08 13.79 5.30
N VAL A 91 -0.78 12.98 5.92
CA VAL A 91 -0.40 12.05 6.97
C VAL A 91 -1.18 10.74 6.82
N GLY A 92 -0.55 9.64 7.18
CA GLY A 92 -1.18 8.33 7.17
C GLY A 92 -0.59 7.45 8.26
N GLY A 93 -0.96 6.18 8.27
CA GLY A 93 -0.45 5.23 9.24
C GLY A 93 -0.26 3.85 8.65
N PRO A 94 0.32 2.92 9.42
CA PRO A 94 0.53 1.55 8.98
C PRO A 94 -0.80 0.79 8.86
N ASN A 95 -0.78 -0.26 8.03
CA ASN A 95 -1.88 -1.22 7.97
C ASN A 95 -1.36 -2.65 8.13
N PHE A 96 -2.00 -3.41 9.01
CA PHE A 96 -1.63 -4.79 9.34
C PHE A 96 -2.80 -5.75 9.11
N ALA A 97 -2.49 -7.04 9.04
CA ALA A 97 -3.53 -8.05 9.11
C ALA A 97 -4.15 -8.13 10.52
N PRO A 98 -5.48 -8.25 10.66
CA PRO A 98 -6.09 -8.49 11.96
C PRO A 98 -5.63 -9.85 12.51
N VAL A 99 -5.04 -9.84 13.72
CA VAL A 99 -4.33 -11.01 14.30
C VAL A 99 -5.27 -12.17 14.53
N ASP A 100 -6.45 -11.91 15.08
CA ASP A 100 -7.40 -12.95 15.50
C ASP A 100 -8.21 -13.55 14.34
N GLU A 101 -8.36 -12.79 13.24
CA GLU A 101 -9.15 -13.19 12.09
C GLU A 101 -8.30 -13.77 10.94
N SER A 102 -6.96 -13.75 11.08
CA SER A 102 -6.03 -14.17 10.04
C SER A 102 -5.49 -15.57 10.26
N ASN A 103 -5.55 -16.41 9.23
CA ASN A 103 -4.89 -17.70 9.24
C ASN A 103 -3.36 -17.56 9.08
N ILE A 104 -2.64 -18.69 9.26
CA ILE A 104 -1.16 -18.69 9.22
C ILE A 104 -0.60 -18.12 7.90
N TRP A 105 -1.24 -18.37 6.77
CA TRP A 105 -0.80 -17.87 5.46
C TRP A 105 -0.98 -16.36 5.34
N GLN A 106 -2.10 -15.83 5.83
CA GLN A 106 -2.37 -14.39 5.83
C GLN A 106 -1.39 -13.65 6.76
N LYS A 107 -1.08 -14.22 7.93
CA LYS A 107 -0.04 -13.70 8.84
C LYS A 107 1.34 -13.71 8.19
N SER A 108 1.70 -14.78 7.48
CA SER A 108 2.97 -14.88 6.76
C SER A 108 3.06 -13.85 5.62
N ILE A 109 1.97 -13.64 4.89
CA ILE A 109 1.88 -12.62 3.83
C ILE A 109 2.02 -11.21 4.44
N ASP A 110 1.41 -10.97 5.60
CA ASP A 110 1.52 -9.70 6.31
C ASP A 110 2.96 -9.40 6.72
N VAL A 111 3.66 -10.36 7.31
CA VAL A 111 5.09 -10.25 7.63
C VAL A 111 5.92 -9.95 6.38
N ALA A 112 5.61 -10.59 5.26
CA ALA A 112 6.29 -10.34 3.99
C ALA A 112 6.04 -8.90 3.49
N PHE A 113 4.81 -8.40 3.59
CA PHE A 113 4.47 -7.03 3.19
C PHE A 113 5.07 -5.98 4.13
N CYS A 114 5.27 -6.30 5.39
CA CYS A 114 5.98 -5.44 6.34
C CYS A 114 7.51 -5.45 6.15
N ASN A 115 8.05 -6.35 5.34
CA ASN A 115 9.49 -6.47 5.12
C ASN A 115 9.98 -5.52 4.01
N LYS A 116 10.93 -4.66 4.36
CA LYS A 116 11.49 -3.61 3.48
C LYS A 116 12.14 -4.13 2.20
N PHE A 117 12.77 -5.29 2.28
CA PHE A 117 13.42 -5.90 1.12
C PHE A 117 12.39 -6.52 0.17
N LEU A 118 11.38 -7.22 0.73
CA LEU A 118 10.37 -7.89 -0.07
C LEU A 118 9.40 -6.92 -0.76
N THR A 119 9.23 -5.72 -0.21
CA THR A 119 8.34 -4.68 -0.76
C THR A 119 9.08 -3.57 -1.50
N ALA A 120 10.38 -3.75 -1.77
CA ALA A 120 11.21 -2.75 -2.45
C ALA A 120 11.11 -1.34 -1.83
N GLY A 121 10.96 -1.26 -0.51
CA GLY A 121 10.90 0.01 0.22
C GLY A 121 9.49 0.54 0.49
N THR A 122 8.44 -0.06 -0.05
CA THR A 122 7.06 0.37 0.23
C THR A 122 6.73 0.27 1.72
N ASN A 123 6.10 1.30 2.25
CA ASN A 123 5.80 1.38 3.69
C ASN A 123 4.38 0.88 3.98
N TYR A 124 4.22 -0.41 4.25
CA TYR A 124 2.92 -0.98 4.62
C TYR A 124 2.69 -1.06 6.13
N GLY A 125 3.69 -1.42 6.92
CA GLY A 125 3.48 -1.66 8.34
C GLY A 125 4.79 -1.68 9.12
N ARG A 126 5.60 -0.61 9.03
CA ARG A 126 6.97 -0.66 9.58
C ARG A 126 7.24 0.35 10.67
N MET A 127 6.23 1.04 11.13
CA MET A 127 6.46 2.10 12.10
C MET A 127 6.28 1.60 13.52
N SER A 128 7.14 2.03 14.42
CA SER A 128 6.95 1.85 15.84
C SER A 128 5.80 2.75 16.33
N GLU A 129 5.00 2.26 17.28
CA GLU A 129 3.93 3.06 17.87
C GLU A 129 4.44 4.42 18.36
N GLY A 130 3.69 5.47 18.03
CA GLY A 130 3.94 6.83 18.53
C GLY A 130 5.08 7.59 17.82
N THR A 131 5.67 7.07 16.75
CA THR A 131 6.65 7.82 15.95
C THR A 131 6.00 8.50 14.76
N LEU A 132 6.30 9.78 14.58
CA LEU A 132 5.98 10.51 13.36
C LEU A 132 7.24 10.57 12.48
N GLU A 133 7.17 9.99 11.30
CA GLU A 133 8.28 9.94 10.35
C GLU A 133 7.90 10.56 9.01
N GLU A 134 8.82 11.31 8.40
CA GLU A 134 8.63 11.76 7.03
C GLU A 134 8.78 10.57 6.08
N VAL A 135 7.82 10.44 5.17
CA VAL A 135 7.75 9.32 4.23
C VAL A 135 7.59 9.79 2.80
N GLU A 136 7.94 8.91 1.87
CA GLU A 136 7.74 9.21 0.44
C GLU A 136 6.35 8.87 -0.07
N GLN A 137 5.64 7.98 0.63
CA GLN A 137 4.37 7.42 0.18
C GLN A 137 3.51 7.06 1.40
N LEU A 138 2.21 7.31 1.27
CA LEU A 138 1.19 6.91 2.23
C LEU A 138 0.41 5.70 1.69
N PRO A 139 -0.02 4.77 2.55
CA PRO A 139 -0.93 3.71 2.11
C PRO A 139 -2.28 4.30 1.72
N GLY A 140 -2.76 4.04 0.52
CA GLY A 140 -4.04 4.58 0.05
C GLY A 140 -5.25 4.21 0.93
N VAL A 141 -5.13 3.13 1.69
CA VAL A 141 -6.14 2.66 2.65
C VAL A 141 -6.14 3.42 3.98
N ASN A 142 -5.08 4.14 4.28
CA ASN A 142 -4.86 4.84 5.55
C ASN A 142 -4.08 6.13 5.32
N SER A 143 -4.74 7.12 4.74
CA SER A 143 -4.14 8.40 4.39
C SER A 143 -5.11 9.55 4.52
N ALA A 144 -4.58 10.71 4.86
CA ALA A 144 -5.29 11.98 4.94
C ALA A 144 -4.45 13.09 4.32
N TYR A 145 -5.08 14.05 3.67
CA TYR A 145 -4.41 15.17 2.99
C TYR A 145 -5.17 16.47 3.21
N ARG A 146 -4.45 17.60 3.14
CA ARG A 146 -5.10 18.90 2.98
C ARG A 146 -5.79 18.98 1.62
N ARG A 147 -7.01 19.47 1.60
CA ARG A 147 -7.76 19.68 0.35
C ARG A 147 -7.01 20.59 -0.61
N GLU A 148 -6.50 21.71 -0.12
CA GLU A 148 -5.71 22.65 -0.92
C GLU A 148 -4.55 21.99 -1.68
N VAL A 149 -3.87 21.01 -1.04
CA VAL A 149 -2.78 20.24 -1.65
C VAL A 149 -3.30 19.28 -2.71
N LEU A 150 -4.45 18.64 -2.47
CA LEU A 150 -5.09 17.79 -3.47
C LEU A 150 -5.54 18.59 -4.70
N GLU A 151 -6.08 19.79 -4.49
CA GLU A 151 -6.50 20.69 -5.56
C GLU A 151 -5.31 21.26 -6.34
N GLU A 152 -4.25 21.69 -5.66
CA GLU A 152 -3.02 22.18 -6.28
C GLU A 152 -2.37 21.14 -7.19
N VAL A 153 -2.37 19.87 -6.76
CA VAL A 153 -1.81 18.76 -7.55
C VAL A 153 -2.78 18.28 -8.64
N GLY A 154 -4.05 18.71 -8.63
CA GLY A 154 -5.10 18.31 -9.56
C GLY A 154 -5.69 16.91 -9.29
N GLY A 155 -5.74 16.49 -8.04
CA GLY A 155 -6.30 15.22 -7.58
C GLY A 155 -5.47 14.00 -8.00
N PHE A 156 -6.11 12.84 -7.98
CA PHE A 156 -5.51 11.57 -8.44
C PHE A 156 -5.34 11.57 -9.96
N ASP A 157 -4.35 10.82 -10.44
CA ASP A 157 -4.08 10.69 -11.88
C ASP A 157 -5.21 9.91 -12.56
N ARG A 158 -6.00 10.58 -13.38
CA ARG A 158 -7.14 9.99 -14.09
C ARG A 158 -6.64 8.90 -15.05
N GLY A 159 -7.33 7.77 -15.02
CA GLY A 159 -6.96 6.59 -15.79
C GLY A 159 -5.82 5.78 -15.19
N ALA A 160 -5.38 6.06 -13.98
CA ALA A 160 -4.48 5.19 -13.23
C ALA A 160 -5.16 3.86 -12.94
N ILE A 161 -4.62 2.77 -13.45
CA ILE A 161 -5.15 1.42 -13.23
C ILE A 161 -4.61 0.77 -11.94
N GLY A 162 -3.91 1.55 -11.12
CA GLY A 162 -3.32 1.17 -9.82
C GLY A 162 -2.07 1.99 -9.52
N ALA A 163 -1.56 1.90 -8.30
CA ALA A 163 -0.52 2.76 -7.74
C ALA A 163 -0.89 4.27 -7.80
N GLU A 164 -2.18 4.56 -7.75
CA GLU A 164 -2.74 5.91 -7.78
C GLU A 164 -2.27 6.75 -6.59
N ASP A 165 -2.19 6.13 -5.40
CA ASP A 165 -1.65 6.69 -4.18
C ASP A 165 -0.16 7.06 -4.34
N VAL A 166 0.64 6.16 -4.85
CA VAL A 166 2.07 6.39 -5.12
C VAL A 166 2.30 7.54 -6.10
N MET A 167 1.48 7.61 -7.15
CA MET A 167 1.60 8.69 -8.15
C MET A 167 1.12 10.03 -7.60
N LEU A 168 0.07 10.04 -6.78
CA LEU A 168 -0.40 11.23 -6.07
C LEU A 168 0.70 11.77 -5.16
N ASP A 169 1.22 10.94 -4.26
CA ASP A 169 2.25 11.30 -3.30
C ASP A 169 3.52 11.82 -3.97
N HIS A 170 3.91 11.18 -5.09
CA HIS A 170 5.03 11.65 -5.87
C HIS A 170 4.82 13.06 -6.42
N ARG A 171 3.62 13.39 -6.95
CA ARG A 171 3.30 14.72 -7.48
C ARG A 171 3.22 15.76 -6.35
N ILE A 172 2.63 15.42 -5.20
CA ILE A 172 2.59 16.26 -4.01
C ILE A 172 4.03 16.65 -3.60
N ARG A 173 4.93 15.66 -3.53
CA ARG A 173 6.35 15.92 -3.17
C ARG A 173 7.13 16.72 -4.24
N LEU A 174 6.77 16.60 -5.51
CA LEU A 174 7.39 17.42 -6.57
C LEU A 174 7.04 18.90 -6.45
N LEU A 175 5.91 19.25 -5.83
CA LEU A 175 5.52 20.62 -5.50
C LEU A 175 6.20 21.14 -4.21
N GLY A 176 7.00 20.31 -3.54
CA GLY A 176 7.71 20.68 -2.31
C GLY A 176 6.98 20.36 -1.03
N HIS A 177 5.81 19.74 -1.10
CA HIS A 177 5.03 19.30 0.05
C HIS A 177 5.65 18.08 0.73
N ARG A 178 5.33 17.88 2.02
CA ARG A 178 5.87 16.81 2.85
C ARG A 178 4.77 15.90 3.35
N LEU A 179 5.07 14.60 3.33
CA LEU A 179 4.16 13.55 3.78
C LEU A 179 4.74 12.87 5.01
N TRP A 180 3.85 12.51 5.93
CA TRP A 180 4.22 11.98 7.24
C TRP A 180 3.45 10.70 7.54
N SER A 181 4.03 9.83 8.34
CA SER A 181 3.37 8.62 8.81
C SER A 181 3.39 8.59 10.33
N ASP A 182 2.21 8.40 10.94
CA ASP A 182 2.04 8.22 12.38
C ASP A 182 1.86 6.74 12.70
N GLY A 183 2.84 6.14 13.37
CA GLY A 183 2.80 4.74 13.76
C GLY A 183 1.65 4.37 14.71
N SER A 184 1.07 5.36 15.42
CA SER A 184 -0.08 5.14 16.31
C SER A 184 -1.43 5.04 15.58
N ALA A 185 -1.52 5.55 14.34
CA ALA A 185 -2.73 5.53 13.52
C ALA A 185 -2.83 4.23 12.71
N THR A 186 -2.71 3.10 13.39
CA THR A 186 -2.77 1.77 12.76
C THR A 186 -4.19 1.44 12.30
N MET A 187 -4.29 0.83 11.12
CA MET A 187 -5.53 0.28 10.58
C MET A 187 -5.35 -1.21 10.27
N TRP A 188 -6.43 -2.00 10.33
CA TRP A 188 -6.35 -3.43 10.02
C TRP A 188 -7.03 -3.73 8.68
N HIS A 189 -6.27 -4.32 7.79
CA HIS A 189 -6.71 -4.69 6.45
C HIS A 189 -6.48 -6.19 6.22
N ARG A 190 -7.55 -6.94 5.92
CA ARG A 190 -7.48 -8.39 5.71
C ARG A 190 -6.60 -8.72 4.52
N ARG A 191 -5.55 -9.52 4.76
CA ARG A 191 -4.70 -9.99 3.67
C ARG A 191 -5.41 -11.03 2.82
N ARG A 192 -5.15 -10.98 1.53
CA ARG A 192 -5.72 -11.95 0.58
C ARG A 192 -5.10 -13.33 0.82
N GLY A 193 -5.88 -14.40 0.58
CA GLY A 193 -5.35 -15.77 0.64
C GLY A 193 -4.33 -16.05 -0.47
N VAL A 194 -3.53 -17.12 -0.30
CA VAL A 194 -2.38 -17.48 -1.17
C VAL A 194 -2.73 -17.49 -2.67
N SER A 195 -3.89 -18.01 -3.05
CA SER A 195 -4.32 -18.04 -4.46
C SER A 195 -4.50 -16.64 -5.07
N ARG A 196 -4.97 -15.69 -4.27
CA ARG A 196 -5.23 -14.31 -4.72
C ARG A 196 -3.98 -13.42 -4.60
N VAL A 197 -3.09 -13.71 -3.65
CA VAL A 197 -1.86 -12.92 -3.44
C VAL A 197 -0.93 -12.99 -4.65
N ARG A 198 -0.84 -14.14 -5.33
CA ARG A 198 -0.06 -14.27 -6.56
C ARG A 198 -0.52 -13.29 -7.66
N LYS A 199 -1.84 -13.18 -7.85
CA LYS A 199 -2.43 -12.22 -8.79
C LYS A 199 -2.14 -10.78 -8.34
N GLN A 200 -2.23 -10.51 -7.04
CA GLN A 200 -1.96 -9.20 -6.45
C GLN A 200 -0.50 -8.78 -6.68
N ILE A 201 0.47 -9.65 -6.39
CA ILE A 201 1.90 -9.34 -6.59
C ILE A 201 2.20 -9.08 -8.08
N ARG A 202 1.63 -9.89 -8.98
CA ARG A 202 1.76 -9.66 -10.42
C ARG A 202 1.19 -8.29 -10.83
N ASN A 203 0.01 -7.93 -10.32
CA ASN A 203 -0.62 -6.64 -10.60
C ASN A 203 0.23 -5.50 -10.03
N TYR A 204 0.77 -5.62 -8.82
CA TYR A 204 1.65 -4.62 -8.23
C TYR A 204 2.91 -4.38 -9.11
N GLY A 205 3.54 -5.45 -9.60
CA GLY A 205 4.65 -5.32 -10.55
C GLY A 205 4.25 -4.57 -11.83
N LEU A 206 3.09 -4.90 -12.40
CA LEU A 206 2.58 -4.25 -13.60
C LEU A 206 2.29 -2.76 -13.36
N VAL A 207 1.47 -2.43 -12.37
CA VAL A 207 1.06 -1.04 -12.11
C VAL A 207 2.26 -0.19 -11.68
N ARG A 208 3.21 -0.75 -10.92
CA ARG A 208 4.45 -0.07 -10.55
C ARG A 208 5.32 0.22 -11.77
N THR A 209 5.39 -0.70 -12.72
CA THR A 209 6.08 -0.50 -14.00
C THR A 209 5.43 0.61 -14.83
N LEU A 210 4.10 0.65 -14.90
CA LEU A 210 3.36 1.70 -15.61
C LEU A 210 3.54 3.06 -14.93
N ALA A 211 3.45 3.13 -13.61
CA ALA A 211 3.72 4.35 -12.85
C ALA A 211 5.17 4.84 -13.08
N GLY A 212 6.15 3.94 -13.07
CA GLY A 212 7.55 4.28 -13.34
C GLY A 212 7.81 4.75 -14.78
N LYS A 213 7.07 4.25 -15.77
CA LYS A 213 7.12 4.79 -17.14
C LYS A 213 6.57 6.21 -17.23
N ARG A 214 5.50 6.51 -16.48
CA ARG A 214 4.90 7.84 -16.44
C ARG A 214 5.72 8.83 -15.61
N TYR A 215 6.27 8.36 -14.49
CA TYR A 215 7.10 9.11 -13.56
C TYR A 215 8.43 8.39 -13.32
N PRO A 216 9.47 8.59 -14.16
CA PRO A 216 10.73 7.81 -14.07
C PRO A 216 11.42 7.88 -12.71
N ARG A 217 11.23 8.94 -11.95
CA ARG A 217 11.79 9.09 -10.59
C ARG A 217 11.19 8.12 -9.56
N LEU A 218 10.05 7.47 -9.87
CA LEU A 218 9.49 6.37 -9.05
C LEU A 218 10.29 5.06 -9.17
N TRP A 219 11.20 4.97 -10.14
CA TRP A 219 12.12 3.83 -10.26
C TRP A 219 13.34 4.05 -9.37
N GLY A 220 13.37 3.36 -8.22
CA GLY A 220 14.57 3.28 -7.39
C GLY A 220 15.47 2.11 -7.82
N TRP A 221 16.72 2.12 -7.37
CA TRP A 221 17.69 1.03 -7.58
C TRP A 221 17.18 -0.34 -7.10
N SER A 222 16.37 -0.36 -6.03
CA SER A 222 15.74 -1.57 -5.49
C SER A 222 14.83 -2.28 -6.50
N HIS A 223 14.14 -1.53 -7.35
CA HIS A 223 13.31 -2.09 -8.42
C HIS A 223 14.18 -2.79 -9.48
N GLY A 224 15.34 -2.22 -9.79
CA GLY A 224 16.33 -2.84 -10.68
C GLY A 224 16.85 -4.17 -10.14
N LEU A 225 17.19 -4.24 -8.86
CA LEU A 225 17.63 -5.48 -8.20
C LEU A 225 16.56 -6.57 -8.21
N VAL A 226 15.33 -6.24 -7.85
CA VAL A 226 14.21 -7.19 -7.86
C VAL A 226 13.96 -7.70 -9.29
N SER A 227 14.05 -6.82 -10.28
CA SER A 227 13.87 -7.19 -11.70
C SER A 227 15.02 -8.03 -12.24
N ALA A 228 16.26 -7.82 -11.78
CA ALA A 228 17.44 -8.59 -12.18
C ALA A 228 17.47 -9.99 -11.57
N PHE A 229 16.86 -10.19 -10.40
CA PHE A 229 16.90 -11.45 -9.65
C PHE A 229 16.44 -12.68 -10.49
N PRO A 230 15.27 -12.67 -11.17
CA PRO A 230 14.87 -13.79 -12.02
C PRO A 230 15.86 -14.09 -13.14
N VAL A 231 16.44 -13.04 -13.73
CA VAL A 231 17.45 -13.18 -14.79
C VAL A 231 18.70 -13.85 -14.27
N LEU A 232 19.18 -13.44 -13.08
CA LEU A 232 20.33 -14.05 -12.42
C LEU A 232 20.07 -15.53 -12.08
N VAL A 233 18.87 -15.84 -11.58
CA VAL A 233 18.48 -17.25 -11.29
C VAL A 233 18.45 -18.07 -12.57
N CYS A 234 17.83 -17.59 -13.65
CA CYS A 234 17.81 -18.28 -14.94
C CYS A 234 19.21 -18.49 -15.51
N PHE A 235 20.06 -17.47 -15.41
CA PHE A 235 21.45 -17.54 -15.83
C PHE A 235 22.24 -18.58 -15.02
N SER A 236 22.10 -18.57 -13.69
CA SER A 236 22.75 -19.54 -12.80
C SER A 236 22.29 -20.97 -13.08
N LEU A 237 20.99 -21.18 -13.32
CA LEU A 237 20.46 -22.48 -13.69
C LEU A 237 20.99 -22.94 -15.06
N ALA A 238 21.04 -22.05 -16.04
CA ALA A 238 21.57 -22.36 -17.38
C ALA A 238 23.06 -22.74 -17.33
N THR A 239 23.87 -21.99 -16.57
CA THR A 239 25.29 -22.30 -16.37
C THR A 239 25.50 -23.62 -15.63
N PHE A 240 24.67 -23.89 -14.62
CA PHE A 240 24.70 -25.16 -13.89
C PHE A 240 24.37 -26.33 -14.79
N ILE A 241 23.28 -26.26 -15.58
CA ILE A 241 22.87 -27.30 -16.53
C ILE A 241 23.98 -27.49 -17.58
N TRP A 242 24.51 -26.41 -18.14
CA TRP A 242 25.60 -26.48 -19.11
C TRP A 242 26.85 -27.16 -18.55
N GLY A 243 27.21 -26.83 -17.29
CA GLY A 243 28.33 -27.48 -16.58
C GLY A 243 28.10 -28.98 -16.37
N CYS A 244 26.88 -29.39 -15.99
CA CYS A 244 26.54 -30.81 -15.85
C CYS A 244 26.63 -31.56 -17.17
N LEU A 245 26.15 -30.97 -18.28
CA LEU A 245 26.15 -31.60 -19.60
C LEU A 245 27.55 -31.74 -20.20
N ASN A 246 28.49 -30.82 -19.85
CA ASN A 246 29.85 -30.83 -20.40
C ASN A 246 30.89 -31.40 -19.41
N GLY A 247 30.48 -32.08 -18.33
CA GLY A 247 31.38 -32.73 -17.39
C GLY A 247 32.26 -31.77 -16.56
N GLY A 248 31.95 -30.47 -16.60
CA GLY A 248 32.74 -29.43 -15.94
C GLY A 248 32.47 -29.20 -14.45
N LEU A 249 31.47 -29.84 -13.89
CA LEU A 249 31.17 -29.82 -12.47
C LEU A 249 31.52 -31.16 -11.84
N ALA A 250 32.83 -31.41 -11.62
CA ALA A 250 33.23 -32.32 -10.56
C ALA A 250 32.82 -31.63 -9.23
N TRP A 251 31.74 -32.10 -8.62
CA TRP A 251 31.43 -31.76 -7.24
C TRP A 251 32.64 -32.18 -6.39
N PRO A 252 33.28 -31.27 -5.62
CA PRO A 252 34.29 -31.73 -4.67
C PRO A 252 33.58 -32.73 -3.77
N SER A 253 34.03 -33.97 -3.75
CA SER A 253 33.56 -35.00 -2.84
C SER A 253 33.93 -34.56 -1.43
N PHE A 254 33.03 -33.87 -0.75
CA PHE A 254 33.16 -33.50 0.67
C PHE A 254 33.19 -34.72 1.60
N TRP A 255 33.23 -35.94 1.04
CA TRP A 255 33.20 -37.21 1.79
C TRP A 255 34.49 -38.03 1.69
N ASP A 256 35.55 -37.54 1.06
CA ASP A 256 36.88 -38.14 1.18
C ASP A 256 37.57 -37.67 2.50
N ILE A 257 36.95 -38.02 3.61
CA ILE A 257 37.73 -38.14 4.85
C ILE A 257 38.40 -39.51 4.75
N SER A 258 39.58 -39.53 4.12
CA SER A 258 40.48 -40.64 4.21
C SER A 258 40.73 -40.93 5.67
N THR A 259 40.31 -42.10 6.13
CA THR A 259 40.77 -42.68 7.40
C THR A 259 42.25 -42.93 7.29
N GLU A 260 43.06 -41.90 7.48
CA GLU A 260 44.49 -42.11 7.85
C GLU A 260 44.51 -42.56 9.29
N THR A 261 44.78 -43.82 9.43
CA THR A 261 45.15 -44.48 10.70
C THR A 261 46.38 -43.76 11.26
N VAL A 262 46.18 -43.16 12.43
CA VAL A 262 47.31 -42.66 13.27
C VAL A 262 48.00 -43.87 13.85
N PRO A 263 49.33 -43.94 13.84
CA PRO A 263 50.14 -45.01 14.40
C PRO A 263 50.08 -45.08 15.92
#